data_cbb520ba4ed2191753bdc3b11befbf2b
#
_entry.id   cbb520ba4ed2191753bdc3b11befbf2b
#
_cell.length_a   1.000
_cell.length_b   1.000
_cell.length_c   1.000
_cell.angle_alpha   90.00
_cell.angle_beta   90.00
_cell.angle_gamma   90.00
#
_symmetry.space_group_name_H-M   'P 1'
#
loop_
_entity.id
_entity.type
_entity.pdbx_description
1 polymer ?
#
loop_
_entity_poly.entity_id
_entity_poly.type
_entity_poly.pdbx_seq_one_letter_code
_entity_poly.pdbx_strand_id
1 'polypeptide(L)'
;MNKIGIALCGVAAAVLNGCFAAPQMRMDIPTDSTTYNGITFKLHSIEKGDMGEPVVAAVNPSEGELEDLMVDTLPDLEYRIGPLDMVQVVVWEHPELTSPMGQYQPAGQKVTTDGKLFYPYAGELQVAGLTAQELRLEITRRLSDKILNDPQVDVRVTGYHSRKAFVTGAVNKPGFVNFDENPMTLPDALAAVGGFDEKADPTFVQLRRGDKVYNIDYIRAFKDNIAIERILVKPGDQVFVPLKSDTERDRKVYVLGEVARSGIVRMDNYLSLAEALAASGGVNAINASPKDIYVIRNASPEKIDIYQLNAKNAMALAMADRFEMNPRDIVYVDASGIATWNRLISLITPTMGLIRQGIDLGYYVQLMHNNGWK
;
A
#
# COMPACT_ATOMS: atom_id res chain seq x y z
N MET A 1 71.63 -47.30 12.10
CA MET A 1 71.46 -45.99 11.51
C MET A 1 70.64 -46.18 10.23
N ASN A 2 69.55 -45.73 10.01
CA ASN A 2 68.48 -44.90 10.37
C ASN A 2 67.24 -45.35 9.58
N LYS A 3 66.45 -46.26 10.09
CA LYS A 3 65.09 -46.53 9.51
C LYS A 3 64.01 -45.65 10.10
N ILE A 4 64.34 -44.81 11.07
CA ILE A 4 63.40 -43.94 11.78
C ILE A 4 63.25 -42.57 11.10
N GLY A 5 64.28 -42.11 10.35
CA GLY A 5 64.24 -40.80 9.67
C GLY A 5 63.38 -40.73 8.40
N ILE A 6 63.10 -41.88 7.78
CA ILE A 6 62.24 -41.89 6.55
C ILE A 6 60.76 -41.92 6.89
N ALA A 7 60.36 -42.43 8.04
CA ALA A 7 58.98 -42.47 8.47
C ALA A 7 58.45 -41.08 8.91
N LEU A 8 59.32 -40.21 9.47
CA LEU A 8 58.91 -38.84 9.88
C LEU A 8 58.71 -37.88 8.70
N CYS A 9 59.48 -38.03 7.62
CA CYS A 9 59.28 -37.23 6.40
C CYS A 9 57.99 -37.61 5.66
N GLY A 10 57.59 -38.89 5.69
CA GLY A 10 56.36 -39.35 5.04
C GLY A 10 55.07 -38.83 5.73
N VAL A 11 55.12 -38.74 7.07
CA VAL A 11 53.95 -38.24 7.83
C VAL A 11 53.82 -36.72 7.68
N ALA A 12 54.92 -35.97 7.63
CA ALA A 12 54.89 -34.52 7.41
C ALA A 12 54.43 -34.13 6.00
N ALA A 13 54.72 -34.95 4.96
CA ALA A 13 54.22 -34.73 3.62
C ALA A 13 52.72 -35.08 3.47
N ALA A 14 52.18 -36.02 4.24
CA ALA A 14 50.75 -36.35 4.24
C ALA A 14 49.89 -35.33 4.94
N VAL A 15 50.40 -34.59 5.94
CA VAL A 15 49.67 -33.52 6.63
C VAL A 15 49.59 -32.25 5.82
N LEU A 16 50.57 -31.98 4.95
CA LEU A 16 50.57 -30.81 4.07
C LEU A 16 49.68 -30.98 2.83
N ASN A 17 49.34 -32.20 2.42
CA ASN A 17 48.38 -32.43 1.34
C ASN A 17 46.91 -32.44 1.78
N GLY A 18 46.64 -32.48 3.09
CA GLY A 18 45.28 -32.45 3.62
C GLY A 18 44.57 -31.09 3.55
N CYS A 19 45.31 -29.98 3.34
CA CYS A 19 44.74 -28.64 3.18
C CYS A 19 44.40 -28.27 1.73
N PHE A 20 44.75 -29.13 0.74
CA PHE A 20 44.50 -28.83 -0.68
C PHE A 20 43.29 -29.57 -1.28
N ALA A 21 42.64 -30.43 -0.53
CA ALA A 21 41.49 -31.21 -0.97
C ALA A 21 40.23 -30.87 -0.15
N ALA A 22 39.97 -29.59 0.09
CA ALA A 22 38.60 -29.19 0.27
C ALA A 22 37.92 -29.35 -1.10
N PRO A 23 36.93 -30.21 -1.24
CA PRO A 23 36.19 -30.28 -2.50
C PRO A 23 35.67 -28.88 -2.77
N GLN A 24 36.24 -28.24 -3.80
CA GLN A 24 35.60 -27.06 -4.38
C GLN A 24 34.25 -27.55 -4.88
N MET A 25 33.20 -27.34 -4.08
CA MET A 25 31.86 -27.41 -4.59
C MET A 25 31.74 -26.33 -5.63
N ARG A 26 32.03 -26.67 -6.88
CA ARG A 26 31.51 -25.97 -8.03
C ARG A 26 30.00 -26.18 -7.96
N MET A 27 29.28 -25.20 -7.49
CA MET A 27 27.91 -25.06 -7.90
C MET A 27 27.96 -24.56 -9.33
N ASP A 28 27.75 -25.45 -10.29
CA ASP A 28 27.18 -25.05 -11.57
C ASP A 28 25.83 -24.40 -11.19
N ILE A 29 25.76 -23.07 -11.30
CA ILE A 29 24.53 -22.33 -11.04
C ILE A 29 23.54 -22.85 -12.09
N PRO A 30 22.50 -23.62 -11.72
CA PRO A 30 21.47 -23.99 -12.68
C PRO A 30 20.88 -22.69 -13.19
N THR A 31 20.77 -22.55 -14.48
CA THR A 31 20.33 -21.34 -15.17
C THR A 31 18.90 -20.94 -14.81
N ASP A 32 18.13 -21.77 -14.09
CA ASP A 32 16.70 -21.53 -13.91
C ASP A 32 16.24 -21.49 -12.44
N SER A 33 16.50 -22.49 -11.63
CA SER A 33 16.07 -22.45 -10.21
C SER A 33 16.76 -23.54 -9.36
N THR A 34 16.98 -23.24 -8.07
CA THR A 34 17.53 -24.19 -7.08
C THR A 34 16.67 -24.13 -5.82
N THR A 35 16.30 -25.29 -5.27
CA THR A 35 15.57 -25.36 -4.00
C THR A 35 16.51 -25.80 -2.89
N TYR A 36 16.57 -25.02 -1.80
CA TYR A 36 17.33 -25.30 -0.60
C TYR A 36 16.46 -25.10 0.63
N ASN A 37 16.37 -26.13 1.47
CA ASN A 37 15.52 -26.13 2.68
C ASN A 37 14.05 -25.70 2.45
N GLY A 38 13.47 -26.10 1.32
CA GLY A 38 12.09 -25.75 0.97
C GLY A 38 11.92 -24.34 0.36
N ILE A 39 13.02 -23.58 0.21
CA ILE A 39 13.01 -22.25 -0.40
C ILE A 39 13.54 -22.38 -1.82
N THR A 40 12.78 -21.84 -2.78
CA THR A 40 13.16 -21.82 -4.18
C THR A 40 13.89 -20.51 -4.50
N PHE A 41 15.12 -20.63 -5.02
CA PHE A 41 15.93 -19.51 -5.48
C PHE A 41 15.85 -19.45 -7.01
N LYS A 42 15.53 -18.30 -7.56
CA LYS A 42 15.51 -18.08 -9.01
C LYS A 42 16.50 -16.98 -9.38
N LEU A 43 17.38 -17.28 -10.36
CA LEU A 43 18.36 -16.33 -10.86
C LEU A 43 17.83 -15.62 -12.10
N HIS A 44 17.89 -14.29 -12.08
CA HIS A 44 17.49 -13.40 -13.14
C HIS A 44 18.68 -12.56 -13.61
N SER A 45 18.70 -12.15 -14.87
CA SER A 45 19.73 -11.27 -15.41
C SER A 45 19.15 -9.91 -15.76
N ILE A 46 19.58 -8.87 -15.06
CA ILE A 46 19.16 -7.49 -15.32
C ILE A 46 19.51 -7.05 -16.74
N GLU A 47 20.65 -7.47 -17.27
CA GLU A 47 21.08 -7.13 -18.64
C GLU A 47 20.17 -7.70 -19.73
N LYS A 48 19.50 -8.82 -19.45
CA LYS A 48 18.56 -9.43 -20.39
C LYS A 48 17.15 -8.79 -20.32
N GLY A 49 17.00 -7.72 -19.55
CA GLY A 49 15.73 -7.02 -19.38
C GLY A 49 14.81 -7.67 -18.35
N ASP A 50 15.30 -8.64 -17.57
CA ASP A 50 14.57 -9.23 -16.48
C ASP A 50 14.69 -8.32 -15.24
N MET A 51 13.87 -7.28 -15.22
CA MET A 51 13.90 -6.25 -14.16
C MET A 51 13.16 -6.71 -12.88
N GLY A 52 12.53 -7.89 -12.93
CA GLY A 52 11.60 -8.32 -11.90
C GLY A 52 10.38 -7.38 -11.80
N GLU A 53 9.26 -7.92 -11.45
CA GLU A 53 8.15 -7.04 -11.06
C GLU A 53 8.55 -6.35 -9.75
N PRO A 54 8.49 -5.02 -9.66
CA PRO A 54 8.68 -4.37 -8.38
C PRO A 54 7.63 -4.94 -7.42
N VAL A 55 8.05 -5.45 -6.26
CA VAL A 55 7.11 -5.89 -5.19
C VAL A 55 6.35 -4.68 -4.63
N VAL A 56 6.77 -3.46 -4.99
CA VAL A 56 5.95 -2.26 -4.92
C VAL A 56 4.67 -2.39 -5.78
N ALA A 57 4.61 -3.32 -6.74
CA ALA A 57 3.35 -3.75 -7.37
C ALA A 57 2.33 -4.33 -6.38
N ALA A 58 2.77 -4.83 -5.22
CA ALA A 58 1.85 -5.17 -4.13
C ALA A 58 1.34 -3.93 -3.35
N VAL A 59 1.90 -2.75 -3.64
CA VAL A 59 1.48 -1.46 -3.05
C VAL A 59 0.70 -0.61 -4.06
N ASN A 60 0.95 -0.79 -5.35
CA ASN A 60 0.02 -0.29 -6.35
C ASN A 60 -0.94 -1.43 -6.70
N PRO A 61 -2.25 -1.21 -6.58
CA PRO A 61 -3.19 -2.14 -7.18
C PRO A 61 -2.71 -2.41 -8.60
N SER A 62 -2.71 -3.67 -9.04
CA SER A 62 -2.48 -3.99 -10.44
C SER A 62 -3.37 -3.06 -11.30
N GLU A 63 -2.96 -2.74 -12.52
CA GLU A 63 -3.78 -1.88 -13.38
C GLU A 63 -5.26 -2.33 -13.35
N GLY A 64 -5.53 -3.64 -13.34
CA GLY A 64 -6.87 -4.20 -13.22
C GLY A 64 -7.56 -3.96 -11.86
N GLU A 65 -6.83 -3.87 -10.76
CA GLU A 65 -7.41 -3.54 -9.44
C GLU A 65 -7.71 -2.05 -9.29
N LEU A 66 -6.91 -1.18 -9.94
CA LEU A 66 -7.22 0.25 -10.06
C LEU A 66 -8.43 0.46 -10.95
N GLU A 67 -8.56 -0.28 -12.05
CA GLU A 67 -9.74 -0.25 -12.91
C GLU A 67 -11.03 -0.59 -12.14
N ASP A 68 -10.99 -1.52 -11.18
CA ASP A 68 -12.12 -1.84 -10.28
C ASP A 68 -12.55 -0.64 -9.42
N LEU A 69 -11.63 0.28 -9.11
CA LEU A 69 -11.90 1.48 -8.31
C LEU A 69 -12.25 2.70 -9.16
N MET A 70 -11.71 2.75 -10.38
CA MET A 70 -11.88 3.89 -11.28
C MET A 70 -13.21 3.79 -12.03
N VAL A 71 -13.78 4.91 -12.32
CA VAL A 71 -14.96 5.03 -13.19
C VAL A 71 -14.61 5.84 -14.43
N ASP A 72 -15.12 5.42 -15.58
CA ASP A 72 -14.88 6.13 -16.84
C ASP A 72 -15.52 7.51 -16.87
N THR A 73 -16.71 7.59 -16.29
CA THR A 73 -17.43 8.84 -16.07
C THR A 73 -17.97 8.86 -14.65
N LEU A 74 -17.88 10.03 -14.01
CA LEU A 74 -18.50 10.20 -12.69
C LEU A 74 -20.00 9.93 -12.83
N PRO A 75 -20.56 8.99 -12.08
CA PRO A 75 -21.97 8.68 -12.17
C PRO A 75 -22.80 9.86 -11.68
N ASP A 76 -23.87 10.16 -12.40
CA ASP A 76 -24.94 11.04 -11.88
C ASP A 76 -25.67 10.26 -10.78
N LEU A 77 -25.24 10.47 -9.55
CA LEU A 77 -25.78 9.76 -8.39
C LEU A 77 -26.92 10.59 -7.79
N GLU A 78 -28.15 10.28 -8.18
CA GLU A 78 -29.30 10.87 -7.52
C GLU A 78 -29.29 10.50 -6.01
N TYR A 79 -29.22 11.53 -5.15
CA TYR A 79 -29.15 11.31 -3.71
C TYR A 79 -30.46 10.71 -3.19
N ARG A 80 -30.38 9.64 -2.43
CA ARG A 80 -31.51 9.05 -1.71
C ARG A 80 -31.41 9.33 -0.23
N ILE A 81 -32.44 9.92 0.31
CA ILE A 81 -32.56 10.28 1.72
C ILE A 81 -32.36 9.04 2.59
N GLY A 82 -31.59 9.19 3.64
CA GLY A 82 -31.35 8.12 4.60
C GLY A 82 -31.63 8.52 6.05
N PRO A 83 -31.52 7.57 6.97
CA PRO A 83 -31.66 7.86 8.41
C PRO A 83 -30.67 8.93 8.86
N LEU A 84 -31.13 9.82 9.74
CA LEU A 84 -30.38 10.94 10.33
C LEU A 84 -30.16 12.13 9.40
N ASP A 85 -30.49 12.06 8.12
CA ASP A 85 -30.45 13.22 7.23
C ASP A 85 -31.36 14.33 7.69
N MET A 86 -31.08 15.56 7.30
CA MET A 86 -31.89 16.72 7.58
C MET A 86 -32.65 17.12 6.31
N VAL A 87 -33.95 17.18 6.40
CA VAL A 87 -34.82 17.51 5.27
C VAL A 87 -35.62 18.76 5.58
N GLN A 88 -35.58 19.71 4.71
CA GLN A 88 -36.42 20.92 4.76
C GLN A 88 -37.57 20.79 3.76
N VAL A 89 -38.76 21.08 4.24
CA VAL A 89 -39.96 21.11 3.40
C VAL A 89 -40.54 22.53 3.47
N VAL A 90 -40.73 23.14 2.30
CA VAL A 90 -41.34 24.46 2.17
C VAL A 90 -42.62 24.30 1.37
N VAL A 91 -43.71 24.82 1.91
CA VAL A 91 -45.02 24.92 1.22
C VAL A 91 -45.25 26.39 0.94
N TRP A 92 -45.24 26.77 -0.33
CA TRP A 92 -45.43 28.15 -0.74
C TRP A 92 -46.84 28.63 -0.37
N GLU A 93 -46.95 29.90 0.05
CA GLU A 93 -48.17 30.53 0.52
C GLU A 93 -48.70 29.97 1.84
N HIS A 94 -48.08 28.94 2.43
CA HIS A 94 -48.45 28.29 3.67
C HIS A 94 -47.26 28.21 4.64
N PRO A 95 -46.81 29.36 5.22
CA PRO A 95 -45.65 29.39 6.11
C PRO A 95 -45.86 28.53 7.38
N GLU A 96 -47.13 28.32 7.80
CA GLU A 96 -47.49 27.45 8.92
C GLU A 96 -47.22 25.96 8.66
N LEU A 97 -47.09 25.57 7.40
CA LEU A 97 -46.74 24.22 6.97
C LEU A 97 -45.26 24.05 6.64
N THR A 98 -44.51 25.14 6.59
CA THR A 98 -43.07 25.06 6.32
C THR A 98 -42.37 24.46 7.54
N SER A 99 -41.59 23.44 7.30
CA SER A 99 -40.90 22.67 8.37
C SER A 99 -39.38 22.76 8.25
N PRO A 100 -38.72 23.10 9.36
CA PRO A 100 -39.24 23.52 10.66
C PRO A 100 -39.75 24.94 10.65
N MET A 101 -40.72 25.24 11.51
CA MET A 101 -41.23 26.58 11.65
C MET A 101 -40.32 27.47 12.49
N GLY A 102 -40.13 28.74 12.06
CA GLY A 102 -39.47 29.80 12.82
C GLY A 102 -38.11 30.25 12.28
N GLN A 103 -37.75 31.50 12.60
CA GLN A 103 -36.53 32.17 12.12
C GLN A 103 -35.20 31.57 12.62
N TYR A 104 -35.25 30.66 13.58
CA TYR A 104 -34.07 30.13 14.28
C TYR A 104 -33.77 28.64 14.05
N GLN A 105 -34.44 27.98 13.14
CA GLN A 105 -34.15 26.60 12.79
C GLN A 105 -33.74 26.46 11.33
N PRO A 106 -32.47 26.67 11.02
CA PRO A 106 -31.99 26.65 9.63
C PRO A 106 -31.88 25.26 9.06
N ALA A 107 -32.00 24.21 9.85
CA ALA A 107 -31.43 22.91 9.43
C ALA A 107 -32.46 21.91 8.89
N GLY A 108 -33.76 22.18 8.89
CA GLY A 108 -34.76 21.19 8.50
C GLY A 108 -35.12 20.18 9.61
N GLN A 109 -35.93 19.20 9.28
CA GLN A 109 -36.30 18.09 10.19
C GLN A 109 -35.39 16.90 10.03
N LYS A 110 -35.03 16.27 11.14
CA LYS A 110 -34.19 15.09 11.13
C LYS A 110 -35.01 13.84 10.81
N VAL A 111 -34.56 13.07 9.83
CA VAL A 111 -35.10 11.73 9.57
C VAL A 111 -34.75 10.81 10.73
N THR A 112 -35.72 10.06 11.19
CA THR A 112 -35.55 9.13 12.30
C THR A 112 -34.66 7.95 11.94
N THR A 113 -34.21 7.21 12.94
CA THR A 113 -33.33 6.03 12.72
C THR A 113 -34.00 4.89 11.96
N ASP A 114 -35.34 4.83 12.02
CA ASP A 114 -36.17 3.90 11.24
C ASP A 114 -36.54 4.44 9.84
N GLY A 115 -35.97 5.59 9.45
CA GLY A 115 -36.10 6.15 8.11
C GLY A 115 -37.41 6.90 7.88
N LYS A 116 -38.08 7.37 8.93
CA LYS A 116 -39.36 8.09 8.85
C LYS A 116 -39.18 9.59 9.09
N LEU A 117 -40.11 10.35 8.57
CA LEU A 117 -40.30 11.78 8.81
C LEU A 117 -41.75 12.03 9.15
N PHE A 118 -42.01 12.77 10.24
CA PHE A 118 -43.36 13.26 10.54
C PHE A 118 -43.57 14.62 9.88
N TYR A 119 -44.67 14.76 9.15
CA TYR A 119 -45.02 16.03 8.55
C TYR A 119 -46.50 16.37 8.87
N PRO A 120 -46.80 17.63 9.28
CA PRO A 120 -48.15 18.04 9.61
C PRO A 120 -49.13 17.70 8.48
N TYR A 121 -50.28 17.18 8.83
CA TYR A 121 -51.35 16.72 7.94
C TYR A 121 -51.02 15.55 7.03
N ALA A 122 -49.76 15.38 6.62
CA ALA A 122 -49.32 14.20 5.87
C ALA A 122 -49.10 12.97 6.78
N GLY A 123 -48.83 13.22 8.09
CA GLY A 123 -48.55 12.16 9.07
C GLY A 123 -47.12 11.61 8.97
N GLU A 124 -46.95 10.40 9.42
CA GLU A 124 -45.65 9.69 9.23
C GLU A 124 -45.43 9.26 7.79
N LEU A 125 -44.26 9.55 7.27
CA LEU A 125 -43.79 9.24 5.93
C LEU A 125 -42.57 8.35 6.02
N GLN A 126 -42.55 7.24 5.32
CA GLN A 126 -41.31 6.48 5.08
C GLN A 126 -40.51 7.20 4.02
N VAL A 127 -39.39 7.86 4.41
CA VAL A 127 -38.63 8.72 3.53
C VAL A 127 -37.28 8.11 3.14
N ALA A 128 -36.79 7.17 3.93
CA ALA A 128 -35.52 6.49 3.59
C ALA A 128 -35.65 5.74 2.27
N GLY A 129 -34.70 5.98 1.38
CA GLY A 129 -34.64 5.44 0.01
C GLY A 129 -35.33 6.31 -1.03
N LEU A 130 -36.08 7.32 -0.66
CA LEU A 130 -36.70 8.28 -1.60
C LEU A 130 -35.69 9.37 -1.99
N THR A 131 -35.81 9.88 -3.19
CA THR A 131 -35.18 11.13 -3.61
C THR A 131 -35.95 12.33 -3.07
N ALA A 132 -35.35 13.51 -3.07
CA ALA A 132 -36.05 14.74 -2.69
C ALA A 132 -37.29 14.98 -3.57
N GLN A 133 -37.21 14.65 -4.85
CA GLN A 133 -38.33 14.77 -5.78
C GLN A 133 -39.46 13.77 -5.50
N GLU A 134 -39.13 12.51 -5.22
CA GLU A 134 -40.12 11.50 -4.87
C GLU A 134 -40.84 11.88 -3.56
N LEU A 135 -40.07 12.38 -2.58
CA LEU A 135 -40.66 12.86 -1.30
C LEU A 135 -41.55 14.07 -1.54
N ARG A 136 -41.14 15.01 -2.39
CA ARG A 136 -41.96 16.17 -2.78
C ARG A 136 -43.32 15.74 -3.31
N LEU A 137 -43.31 14.80 -4.26
CA LEU A 137 -44.55 14.28 -4.87
C LEU A 137 -45.44 13.60 -3.84
N GLU A 138 -44.87 12.82 -2.94
CA GLU A 138 -45.66 12.14 -1.89
C GLU A 138 -46.28 13.13 -0.89
N ILE A 139 -45.56 14.16 -0.47
CA ILE A 139 -46.09 15.23 0.40
C ILE A 139 -47.19 16.01 -0.33
N THR A 140 -46.95 16.42 -1.57
CA THR A 140 -47.94 17.13 -2.40
C THR A 140 -49.23 16.34 -2.49
N ARG A 141 -49.15 15.05 -2.83
CA ARG A 141 -50.31 14.17 -2.92
C ARG A 141 -51.11 14.13 -1.60
N ARG A 142 -50.45 13.90 -0.45
CA ARG A 142 -51.12 13.78 0.84
C ARG A 142 -51.76 15.10 1.33
N LEU A 143 -51.14 16.23 1.00
CA LEU A 143 -51.69 17.54 1.31
C LEU A 143 -52.89 17.86 0.42
N SER A 144 -52.85 17.52 -0.85
CA SER A 144 -53.97 17.71 -1.79
C SER A 144 -55.19 16.90 -1.39
N ASP A 145 -54.96 15.66 -0.91
CA ASP A 145 -56.04 14.78 -0.49
C ASP A 145 -56.80 15.26 0.77
N LYS A 146 -56.17 16.16 1.58
CA LYS A 146 -56.69 16.49 2.90
C LYS A 146 -57.10 17.95 3.10
N ILE A 147 -56.25 18.90 2.67
CA ILE A 147 -56.41 20.30 3.13
C ILE A 147 -56.15 21.37 2.07
N LEU A 148 -55.39 21.12 1.02
CA LEU A 148 -54.97 22.13 0.07
C LEU A 148 -55.34 21.74 -1.35
N ASN A 149 -55.68 22.73 -2.18
CA ASN A 149 -55.79 22.53 -3.61
C ASN A 149 -54.49 22.94 -4.27
N ASP A 150 -53.86 21.98 -5.01
CA ASP A 150 -52.62 22.20 -5.79
C ASP A 150 -51.48 22.85 -4.98
N PRO A 151 -51.05 22.27 -3.84
CA PRO A 151 -50.00 22.84 -3.02
C PRO A 151 -48.67 22.84 -3.73
N GLN A 152 -47.99 23.99 -3.69
CA GLN A 152 -46.63 24.12 -4.24
C GLN A 152 -45.61 23.76 -3.15
N VAL A 153 -45.08 22.54 -3.25
CA VAL A 153 -44.13 21.99 -2.26
C VAL A 153 -42.71 21.97 -2.83
N ASP A 154 -41.75 22.44 -2.05
CA ASP A 154 -40.32 22.27 -2.32
C ASP A 154 -39.69 21.43 -1.19
N VAL A 155 -38.84 20.49 -1.54
CA VAL A 155 -38.13 19.60 -0.61
C VAL A 155 -36.65 19.64 -0.90
N ARG A 156 -35.87 19.90 0.14
CA ARG A 156 -34.41 19.96 0.07
C ARG A 156 -33.76 19.15 1.19
N VAL A 157 -32.70 18.43 0.88
CA VAL A 157 -31.82 17.87 1.89
C VAL A 157 -30.83 18.95 2.32
N THR A 158 -30.87 19.34 3.59
CA THR A 158 -30.04 20.41 4.15
C THR A 158 -28.89 19.91 4.98
N GLY A 159 -28.90 18.62 5.31
CA GLY A 159 -27.81 17.96 6.03
C GLY A 159 -27.71 16.49 5.66
N TYR A 160 -26.56 16.10 5.20
CA TYR A 160 -26.24 14.76 4.72
C TYR A 160 -25.49 14.00 5.83
N HIS A 161 -26.13 13.03 6.47
CA HIS A 161 -25.57 12.31 7.61
C HIS A 161 -25.68 10.79 7.48
N SER A 162 -26.50 10.30 6.56
CA SER A 162 -26.78 8.88 6.39
C SER A 162 -25.66 8.12 5.70
N ARG A 163 -24.96 8.77 4.78
CA ARG A 163 -23.89 8.19 3.96
C ARG A 163 -22.57 8.84 4.31
N LYS A 164 -21.61 8.02 4.75
CA LYS A 164 -20.30 8.51 5.19
C LYS A 164 -19.20 7.51 4.88
N ALA A 165 -18.00 8.01 4.61
CA ALA A 165 -16.75 7.27 4.64
C ALA A 165 -15.95 7.70 5.87
N PHE A 166 -14.97 6.92 6.24
CA PHE A 166 -14.08 7.22 7.36
C PHE A 166 -12.67 7.44 6.87
N VAL A 167 -12.11 8.62 7.09
CA VAL A 167 -10.73 8.97 6.73
C VAL A 167 -9.93 9.13 8.01
N THR A 168 -8.82 8.37 8.13
CA THR A 168 -8.02 8.30 9.35
C THR A 168 -6.53 8.19 9.05
N GLY A 169 -5.70 8.22 10.10
CA GLY A 169 -4.26 8.19 10.01
C GLY A 169 -3.65 9.60 9.95
N ALA A 170 -2.59 9.76 9.19
CA ALA A 170 -1.83 11.00 9.08
C ALA A 170 -2.50 12.02 8.14
N VAL A 171 -3.66 12.51 8.54
CA VAL A 171 -4.39 13.60 7.89
C VAL A 171 -4.67 14.71 8.91
N ASN A 172 -4.87 15.94 8.45
CA ASN A 172 -4.99 17.09 9.37
C ASN A 172 -6.21 17.00 10.31
N LYS A 173 -7.34 16.47 9.84
CA LYS A 173 -8.59 16.36 10.62
C LYS A 173 -9.23 14.99 10.42
N PRO A 174 -8.69 13.92 11.03
CA PRO A 174 -9.28 12.58 10.90
C PRO A 174 -10.75 12.56 11.29
N GLY A 175 -11.59 11.87 10.54
CA GLY A 175 -13.01 11.79 10.86
C GLY A 175 -13.86 11.20 9.75
N PHE A 176 -15.16 11.36 9.95
CA PHE A 176 -16.15 10.98 8.94
C PHE A 176 -16.28 12.08 7.89
N VAL A 177 -16.37 11.65 6.63
CA VAL A 177 -16.71 12.50 5.49
C VAL A 177 -18.08 12.09 5.01
N ASN A 178 -19.00 13.05 4.98
CA ASN A 178 -20.38 12.82 4.56
C ASN A 178 -20.50 13.00 3.04
N PHE A 179 -21.33 12.18 2.43
CA PHE A 179 -21.64 12.26 1.01
C PHE A 179 -22.85 13.14 0.80
N ASP A 180 -22.74 14.09 -0.11
CA ASP A 180 -23.85 14.90 -0.61
C ASP A 180 -24.38 14.35 -1.96
N GLU A 181 -24.93 15.21 -2.80
CA GLU A 181 -25.45 14.88 -4.14
C GLU A 181 -24.35 14.62 -5.16
N ASN A 182 -23.11 15.03 -4.85
CA ASN A 182 -21.99 14.89 -5.76
C ASN A 182 -21.23 13.57 -5.52
N PRO A 183 -20.71 12.93 -6.58
CA PRO A 183 -19.78 11.83 -6.41
C PRO A 183 -18.54 12.28 -5.66
N MET A 184 -18.11 11.52 -4.67
CA MET A 184 -16.92 11.82 -3.89
C MET A 184 -15.74 11.02 -4.42
N THR A 185 -14.69 11.72 -4.84
CA THR A 185 -13.44 11.11 -5.26
C THR A 185 -12.47 10.95 -4.08
N LEU A 186 -11.41 10.18 -4.27
CA LEU A 186 -10.36 10.03 -3.25
C LEU A 186 -9.69 11.38 -2.90
N PRO A 187 -9.33 12.23 -3.89
CA PRO A 187 -8.86 13.58 -3.59
C PRO A 187 -9.86 14.43 -2.80
N ASP A 188 -11.16 14.36 -3.11
CA ASP A 188 -12.20 15.11 -2.39
C ASP A 188 -12.30 14.66 -0.93
N ALA A 189 -12.28 13.36 -0.69
CA ALA A 189 -12.32 12.78 0.65
C ALA A 189 -11.09 13.22 1.48
N LEU A 190 -9.91 13.25 0.87
CA LEU A 190 -8.69 13.74 1.52
C LEU A 190 -8.76 15.24 1.77
N ALA A 191 -9.26 16.03 0.81
CA ALA A 191 -9.43 17.48 0.96
C ALA A 191 -10.43 17.82 2.08
N ALA A 192 -11.53 17.07 2.20
CA ALA A 192 -12.53 17.27 3.24
C ALA A 192 -11.96 17.13 4.67
N VAL A 193 -10.93 16.30 4.85
CA VAL A 193 -10.20 16.15 6.12
C VAL A 193 -8.98 17.07 6.25
N GLY A 194 -8.87 18.06 5.35
CA GLY A 194 -7.79 19.06 5.36
C GLY A 194 -6.48 18.59 4.72
N GLY A 195 -6.50 17.51 3.98
CA GLY A 195 -5.33 16.95 3.28
C GLY A 195 -4.40 16.15 4.18
N PHE A 196 -3.25 15.80 3.63
CA PHE A 196 -2.20 15.07 4.32
C PHE A 196 -1.56 15.88 5.46
N ASP A 197 -1.29 15.24 6.57
CA ASP A 197 -0.43 15.78 7.63
C ASP A 197 1.02 15.85 7.14
N GLU A 198 1.85 16.71 7.74
CA GLU A 198 3.27 16.86 7.40
C GLU A 198 4.06 15.53 7.52
N LYS A 199 3.63 14.65 8.42
CA LYS A 199 4.26 13.36 8.66
C LYS A 199 3.61 12.22 7.88
N ALA A 200 2.66 12.52 7.02
CA ALA A 200 1.96 11.52 6.22
C ALA A 200 2.89 10.86 5.20
N ASP A 201 2.62 9.59 4.91
CA ASP A 201 3.18 8.91 3.75
C ASP A 201 2.12 8.77 2.63
N PRO A 202 2.06 9.71 1.69
CA PRO A 202 1.09 9.66 0.60
C PRO A 202 1.37 8.58 -0.44
N THR A 203 2.51 7.88 -0.34
CA THR A 203 2.83 6.76 -1.23
C THR A 203 2.19 5.44 -0.78
N PHE A 204 1.49 5.43 0.38
CA PHE A 204 0.84 4.24 0.95
C PHE A 204 -0.58 4.52 1.43
N VAL A 205 -1.35 5.27 0.67
CA VAL A 205 -2.76 5.50 1.00
C VAL A 205 -3.53 4.18 0.83
N GLN A 206 -4.21 3.74 1.88
CA GLN A 206 -5.03 2.54 1.84
C GLN A 206 -6.50 2.89 1.73
N LEU A 207 -7.18 2.32 0.76
CA LEU A 207 -8.64 2.35 0.65
C LEU A 207 -9.17 0.96 0.92
N ARG A 208 -9.95 0.82 1.99
CA ARG A 208 -10.62 -0.44 2.35
C ARG A 208 -12.08 -0.36 1.97
N ARG A 209 -12.52 -1.32 1.18
CA ARG A 209 -13.91 -1.50 0.73
C ARG A 209 -14.37 -2.92 1.02
N GLY A 210 -15.22 -3.10 2.02
CA GLY A 210 -15.55 -4.43 2.53
C GLY A 210 -14.30 -5.17 3.00
N ASP A 211 -14.04 -6.34 2.43
CA ASP A 211 -12.88 -7.17 2.78
C ASP A 211 -11.65 -6.88 1.90
N LYS A 212 -11.79 -6.06 0.86
CA LYS A 212 -10.68 -5.69 -0.03
C LYS A 212 -9.94 -4.47 0.50
N VAL A 213 -8.62 -4.50 0.40
CA VAL A 213 -7.73 -3.38 0.73
C VAL A 213 -6.94 -3.04 -0.52
N TYR A 214 -7.06 -1.79 -0.96
CA TYR A 214 -6.32 -1.24 -2.09
C TYR A 214 -5.25 -0.29 -1.56
N ASN A 215 -4.00 -0.52 -1.96
CA ASN A 215 -2.89 0.36 -1.61
C ASN A 215 -2.64 1.29 -2.80
N ILE A 216 -2.72 2.58 -2.58
CA ILE A 216 -2.64 3.61 -3.62
C ILE A 216 -1.41 4.47 -3.35
N ASP A 217 -0.45 4.46 -4.27
CA ASP A 217 0.63 5.43 -4.30
C ASP A 217 0.11 6.73 -4.93
N TYR A 218 -0.36 7.64 -4.08
CA TYR A 218 -0.95 8.90 -4.50
C TYR A 218 0.06 9.79 -5.25
N ILE A 219 1.34 9.76 -4.87
CA ILE A 219 2.39 10.56 -5.51
C ILE A 219 2.74 10.02 -6.89
N ARG A 220 2.88 8.71 -7.01
CA ARG A 220 3.16 8.06 -8.30
C ARG A 220 2.00 8.22 -9.25
N ALA A 221 0.78 7.98 -8.79
CA ALA A 221 -0.41 8.16 -9.59
C ALA A 221 -0.50 9.58 -10.16
N PHE A 222 -0.16 10.60 -9.36
CA PHE A 222 -0.11 11.99 -9.82
C PHE A 222 1.01 12.23 -10.85
N LYS A 223 2.22 11.65 -10.64
CA LYS A 223 3.35 11.79 -11.58
C LYS A 223 3.13 11.07 -12.91
N ASP A 224 2.56 9.88 -12.86
CA ASP A 224 2.32 9.03 -14.02
C ASP A 224 1.03 9.41 -14.76
N ASN A 225 0.39 10.51 -14.34
CA ASN A 225 -0.87 11.02 -14.90
C ASN A 225 -2.00 9.99 -14.86
N ILE A 226 -2.00 9.13 -13.82
CA ILE A 226 -3.13 8.25 -13.54
C ILE A 226 -4.25 9.13 -12.99
N ALA A 227 -5.44 8.98 -13.54
CA ALA A 227 -6.60 9.82 -13.18
C ALA A 227 -7.15 9.44 -11.78
N ILE A 228 -6.42 9.82 -10.71
CA ILE A 228 -6.81 9.55 -9.32
C ILE A 228 -8.16 10.19 -8.95
N GLU A 229 -8.54 11.26 -9.63
CA GLU A 229 -9.85 11.91 -9.55
C GLU A 229 -10.98 11.01 -10.07
N ARG A 230 -10.66 9.88 -10.69
CA ARG A 230 -11.64 8.87 -11.10
C ARG A 230 -11.82 7.76 -10.07
N ILE A 231 -11.00 7.75 -9.02
CA ILE A 231 -11.15 6.81 -7.90
C ILE A 231 -12.29 7.30 -7.02
N LEU A 232 -13.44 6.62 -7.10
CA LEU A 232 -14.59 6.95 -6.26
C LEU A 232 -14.47 6.33 -4.88
N VAL A 233 -14.68 7.16 -3.86
CA VAL A 233 -14.95 6.70 -2.50
C VAL A 233 -16.45 6.44 -2.36
N LYS A 234 -16.82 5.32 -1.76
CA LYS A 234 -18.22 4.91 -1.55
C LYS A 234 -18.59 4.97 -0.07
N PRO A 235 -19.89 5.11 0.24
CA PRO A 235 -20.34 5.01 1.62
C PRO A 235 -19.91 3.70 2.28
N GLY A 236 -19.33 3.81 3.48
CA GLY A 236 -18.76 2.67 4.20
C GLY A 236 -17.28 2.39 3.94
N ASP A 237 -16.67 3.04 2.95
CA ASP A 237 -15.23 2.94 2.72
C ASP A 237 -14.43 3.53 3.88
N GLN A 238 -13.24 2.98 4.08
CA GLN A 238 -12.25 3.49 5.03
C GLN A 238 -10.98 3.87 4.26
N VAL A 239 -10.58 5.12 4.40
CA VAL A 239 -9.31 5.61 3.86
C VAL A 239 -8.34 5.78 5.03
N PHE A 240 -7.19 5.13 4.95
CA PHE A 240 -6.13 5.22 5.94
C PHE A 240 -4.85 5.76 5.30
N VAL A 241 -4.30 6.80 5.91
CA VAL A 241 -3.01 7.38 5.51
C VAL A 241 -1.98 7.07 6.60
N PRO A 242 -0.94 6.27 6.32
CA PRO A 242 0.06 5.93 7.31
C PRO A 242 1.02 7.11 7.59
N LEU A 243 1.74 7.02 8.71
CA LEU A 243 2.86 7.91 9.00
C LEU A 243 4.10 7.44 8.24
N LYS A 244 4.93 8.38 7.80
CA LYS A 244 6.26 8.06 7.23
C LYS A 244 7.11 7.23 8.17
N SER A 245 7.08 7.51 9.47
CA SER A 245 7.84 6.74 10.47
C SER A 245 7.50 5.26 10.50
N ASP A 246 6.26 4.90 10.17
CA ASP A 246 5.81 3.51 10.20
C ASP A 246 6.20 2.77 8.93
N THR A 247 6.18 3.47 7.80
CA THR A 247 6.59 2.93 6.51
C THR A 247 8.11 2.95 6.33
N GLU A 248 8.83 3.96 6.86
CA GLU A 248 10.30 4.08 6.81
C GLU A 248 11.02 2.96 7.53
N ARG A 249 10.43 2.35 8.57
CA ARG A 249 11.04 1.20 9.25
C ARG A 249 11.35 0.06 8.31
N ASP A 250 10.51 -0.15 7.33
CA ASP A 250 10.67 -1.20 6.33
C ASP A 250 11.27 -0.69 5.02
N ARG A 251 11.30 0.64 4.79
CA ARG A 251 11.87 1.28 3.61
C ARG A 251 13.38 1.44 3.71
N LYS A 252 14.09 0.35 3.62
CA LYS A 252 15.54 0.30 3.64
C LYS A 252 16.04 -0.83 2.77
N VAL A 253 17.19 -0.57 2.15
CA VAL A 253 17.93 -1.55 1.38
C VAL A 253 19.25 -1.80 2.10
N TYR A 254 19.70 -3.03 2.10
CA TYR A 254 20.97 -3.42 2.68
C TYR A 254 22.02 -3.52 1.55
N VAL A 255 23.13 -2.79 1.65
CA VAL A 255 24.23 -2.88 0.71
C VAL A 255 25.43 -3.47 1.41
N LEU A 256 25.87 -4.64 0.93
CA LEU A 256 26.87 -5.49 1.55
C LEU A 256 27.96 -5.88 0.54
N GLY A 257 29.09 -6.36 1.03
CA GLY A 257 30.20 -6.85 0.22
C GLY A 257 31.21 -5.77 -0.12
N GLU A 258 31.81 -5.84 -1.32
CA GLU A 258 32.90 -4.99 -1.77
C GLU A 258 32.38 -3.63 -2.30
N VAL A 259 31.84 -2.84 -1.41
CA VAL A 259 31.48 -1.43 -1.61
C VAL A 259 32.31 -0.55 -0.70
N ALA A 260 32.41 0.73 -0.99
CA ALA A 260 33.21 1.65 -0.16
C ALA A 260 32.67 1.74 1.27
N ARG A 261 31.35 1.66 1.46
CA ARG A 261 30.67 1.70 2.76
C ARG A 261 29.49 0.75 2.77
N SER A 262 29.69 -0.45 3.33
CA SER A 262 28.59 -1.38 3.58
C SER A 262 27.65 -0.86 4.65
N GLY A 263 26.36 -1.02 4.47
CA GLY A 263 25.36 -0.59 5.47
C GLY A 263 23.92 -0.54 4.95
N ILE A 264 23.12 0.23 5.64
CA ILE A 264 21.72 0.44 5.34
C ILE A 264 21.57 1.73 4.54
N VAL A 265 20.94 1.64 3.37
CA VAL A 265 20.50 2.78 2.57
C VAL A 265 19.01 2.96 2.77
N ARG A 266 18.57 4.15 3.16
CA ARG A 266 17.15 4.48 3.31
C ARG A 266 16.56 4.80 1.94
N MET A 267 15.31 4.43 1.77
CA MET A 267 14.52 4.75 0.60
C MET A 267 13.53 5.86 0.97
N ASP A 268 13.67 7.03 0.38
CA ASP A 268 12.68 8.10 0.62
C ASP A 268 11.37 7.82 -0.12
N ASN A 269 11.42 7.69 -1.44
CA ASN A 269 10.25 7.29 -2.26
C ASN A 269 10.63 6.12 -3.17
N TYR A 270 11.47 6.38 -4.16
CA TYR A 270 12.00 5.40 -5.11
C TYR A 270 13.52 5.40 -4.98
N LEU A 271 14.11 4.24 -5.06
CA LEU A 271 15.55 4.05 -5.04
C LEU A 271 15.92 3.09 -6.15
N SER A 272 16.78 3.50 -7.06
CA SER A 272 17.35 2.61 -8.06
C SER A 272 18.55 1.83 -7.50
N LEU A 273 18.90 0.72 -8.16
CA LEU A 273 20.11 -0.03 -7.82
C LEU A 273 21.36 0.86 -7.99
N ALA A 274 21.39 1.73 -9.01
CA ALA A 274 22.49 2.66 -9.22
C ALA A 274 22.62 3.66 -8.06
N GLU A 275 21.50 4.22 -7.59
CA GLU A 275 21.48 5.12 -6.43
C GLU A 275 21.89 4.41 -5.14
N ALA A 276 21.44 3.17 -4.93
CA ALA A 276 21.81 2.37 -3.75
C ALA A 276 23.35 2.13 -3.72
N LEU A 277 23.93 1.79 -4.86
CA LEU A 277 25.39 1.62 -4.99
C LEU A 277 26.12 2.96 -4.78
N ALA A 278 25.63 4.05 -5.37
CA ALA A 278 26.24 5.37 -5.22
C ALA A 278 26.17 5.86 -3.76
N ALA A 279 25.05 5.68 -3.07
CA ALA A 279 24.87 6.02 -1.65
C ALA A 279 25.86 5.25 -0.74
N SER A 280 26.26 4.05 -1.16
CA SER A 280 27.27 3.23 -0.48
C SER A 280 28.72 3.59 -0.89
N GLY A 281 28.90 4.70 -1.61
CA GLY A 281 30.20 5.17 -2.08
C GLY A 281 30.75 4.44 -3.30
N GLY A 282 29.92 3.68 -4.00
CA GLY A 282 30.27 2.92 -5.18
C GLY A 282 30.91 1.56 -4.89
N VAL A 283 31.15 0.83 -5.98
CA VAL A 283 31.81 -0.47 -5.97
C VAL A 283 33.29 -0.28 -5.74
N ASN A 284 33.90 -1.07 -4.86
CA ASN A 284 35.34 -1.02 -4.60
C ASN A 284 36.12 -1.45 -5.84
N ALA A 285 36.75 -0.48 -6.51
CA ALA A 285 37.45 -0.71 -7.78
C ALA A 285 38.63 -1.70 -7.69
N ILE A 286 39.19 -1.93 -6.48
CA ILE A 286 40.37 -2.78 -6.26
C ILE A 286 39.93 -4.23 -6.01
N ASN A 287 38.92 -4.44 -5.18
CA ASN A 287 38.57 -5.76 -4.66
C ASN A 287 37.28 -6.34 -5.22
N ALA A 288 36.40 -5.51 -5.75
CA ALA A 288 35.12 -5.97 -6.23
C ALA A 288 35.20 -6.65 -7.60
N SER A 289 34.37 -7.63 -7.81
CA SER A 289 34.06 -8.13 -9.13
C SER A 289 32.89 -7.36 -9.74
N PRO A 290 33.15 -6.51 -10.73
CA PRO A 290 32.04 -5.74 -11.35
C PRO A 290 31.04 -6.63 -12.11
N LYS A 291 31.34 -7.90 -12.31
CA LYS A 291 30.41 -8.85 -12.94
C LYS A 291 29.35 -9.40 -11.99
N ASP A 292 29.63 -9.34 -10.68
CA ASP A 292 28.92 -10.14 -9.70
C ASP A 292 28.30 -9.21 -8.64
N ILE A 293 27.37 -8.37 -9.11
CA ILE A 293 26.49 -7.55 -8.27
C ILE A 293 25.13 -8.25 -8.25
N TYR A 294 24.68 -8.60 -7.06
CA TYR A 294 23.44 -9.33 -6.86
C TYR A 294 22.44 -8.50 -6.08
N VAL A 295 21.18 -8.52 -6.50
CA VAL A 295 20.04 -8.04 -5.69
C VAL A 295 19.22 -9.25 -5.26
N ILE A 296 19.07 -9.43 -3.97
CA ILE A 296 18.35 -10.55 -3.38
C ILE A 296 17.03 -9.99 -2.87
N ARG A 297 15.94 -10.51 -3.40
CA ARG A 297 14.57 -10.08 -3.14
C ARG A 297 13.73 -11.23 -2.60
N ASN A 298 13.13 -11.03 -1.45
CA ASN A 298 12.18 -11.99 -0.89
C ASN A 298 10.84 -11.80 -1.60
N ALA A 299 10.52 -12.64 -2.58
CA ALA A 299 9.25 -12.60 -3.31
C ALA A 299 8.11 -13.21 -2.49
N SER A 300 8.39 -14.26 -1.73
CA SER A 300 7.47 -14.90 -0.81
C SER A 300 8.24 -15.69 0.26
N PRO A 301 7.58 -16.21 1.33
CA PRO A 301 8.26 -17.05 2.34
C PRO A 301 8.98 -18.28 1.78
N GLU A 302 8.59 -18.74 0.60
CA GLU A 302 9.12 -19.94 -0.04
C GLU A 302 9.93 -19.63 -1.32
N LYS A 303 10.00 -18.34 -1.72
CA LYS A 303 10.65 -17.94 -2.98
C LYS A 303 11.53 -16.71 -2.79
N ILE A 304 12.78 -16.82 -3.24
CA ILE A 304 13.75 -15.73 -3.30
C ILE A 304 14.17 -15.53 -4.75
N ASP A 305 13.97 -14.31 -5.26
CA ASP A 305 14.46 -13.91 -6.56
C ASP A 305 15.81 -13.22 -6.40
N ILE A 306 16.79 -13.61 -7.22
CA ILE A 306 18.15 -13.07 -7.23
C ILE A 306 18.39 -12.45 -8.60
N TYR A 307 18.68 -11.16 -8.63
CA TYR A 307 18.96 -10.42 -9.85
C TYR A 307 20.44 -10.15 -9.94
N GLN A 308 21.08 -10.59 -11.01
CA GLN A 308 22.50 -10.36 -11.27
C GLN A 308 22.68 -9.21 -12.25
N LEU A 309 23.53 -8.26 -11.88
CA LEU A 309 24.02 -7.19 -12.75
C LEU A 309 25.51 -7.39 -13.02
N ASN A 310 25.91 -7.41 -14.30
CA ASN A 310 27.29 -7.37 -14.72
C ASN A 310 27.67 -5.94 -15.12
N ALA A 311 28.21 -5.19 -14.18
CA ALA A 311 28.57 -3.78 -14.35
C ALA A 311 29.90 -3.54 -15.09
N LYS A 312 30.43 -4.50 -15.83
CA LYS A 312 31.63 -4.29 -16.70
C LYS A 312 31.36 -3.32 -17.84
N ASN A 313 30.12 -3.22 -18.26
CA ASN A 313 29.73 -2.36 -19.36
C ASN A 313 29.05 -1.12 -18.81
N ALA A 314 29.35 0.07 -19.33
CA ALA A 314 28.70 1.32 -18.97
C ALA A 314 27.16 1.27 -19.18
N MET A 315 26.68 0.51 -20.16
CA MET A 315 25.24 0.28 -20.36
C MET A 315 24.56 -0.42 -19.17
N ALA A 316 25.29 -1.23 -18.43
CA ALA A 316 24.76 -1.90 -17.24
C ALA A 316 24.40 -0.90 -16.13
N LEU A 317 25.10 0.25 -16.05
CA LEU A 317 24.75 1.31 -15.11
C LEU A 317 23.41 1.95 -15.47
N ALA A 318 23.11 2.12 -16.76
CA ALA A 318 21.80 2.60 -17.20
C ALA A 318 20.67 1.60 -16.89
N MET A 319 20.98 0.29 -16.94
CA MET A 319 20.03 -0.74 -16.52
C MET A 319 19.86 -0.76 -15.00
N ALA A 320 20.94 -0.55 -14.24
CA ALA A 320 20.90 -0.40 -12.80
C ALA A 320 20.06 0.82 -12.35
N ASP A 321 20.11 1.90 -13.12
CA ASP A 321 19.30 3.09 -12.86
C ASP A 321 17.79 2.85 -13.09
N ARG A 322 17.46 1.98 -14.04
CA ARG A 322 16.07 1.55 -14.30
C ARG A 322 15.58 0.44 -13.35
N PHE A 323 16.51 -0.25 -12.68
CA PHE A 323 16.16 -1.30 -11.74
C PHE A 323 15.71 -0.70 -10.41
N GLU A 324 14.42 -0.74 -10.16
CA GLU A 324 13.82 -0.22 -8.93
C GLU A 324 14.02 -1.19 -7.77
N MET A 325 14.59 -0.69 -6.67
CA MET A 325 14.80 -1.45 -5.44
C MET A 325 13.52 -1.56 -4.66
N ASN A 326 13.30 -2.73 -4.06
CA ASN A 326 12.19 -2.94 -3.14
C ASN A 326 12.65 -2.77 -1.69
N PRO A 327 11.71 -2.39 -0.79
CA PRO A 327 11.97 -2.40 0.63
C PRO A 327 12.54 -3.75 1.08
N ARG A 328 13.63 -3.68 1.87
CA ARG A 328 14.35 -4.84 2.43
C ARG A 328 15.12 -5.69 1.42
N ASP A 329 15.30 -5.22 0.17
CA ASP A 329 16.24 -5.84 -0.75
C ASP A 329 17.66 -5.82 -0.19
N ILE A 330 18.45 -6.83 -0.55
CA ILE A 330 19.85 -6.92 -0.19
C ILE A 330 20.67 -6.83 -1.46
N VAL A 331 21.48 -5.76 -1.59
CA VAL A 331 22.48 -5.63 -2.63
C VAL A 331 23.77 -6.24 -2.10
N TYR A 332 24.32 -7.21 -2.81
CA TYR A 332 25.59 -7.82 -2.49
C TYR A 332 26.57 -7.67 -3.64
N VAL A 333 27.71 -7.04 -3.37
CA VAL A 333 28.81 -6.87 -4.32
C VAL A 333 29.93 -7.83 -3.95
N ASP A 334 30.28 -8.73 -4.87
CA ASP A 334 31.26 -9.77 -4.60
C ASP A 334 32.71 -9.35 -4.84
N ALA A 335 33.63 -9.95 -4.09
CA ALA A 335 35.07 -9.71 -4.19
C ALA A 335 35.74 -10.46 -5.37
N SER A 336 35.26 -11.64 -5.71
CA SER A 336 35.87 -12.44 -6.79
C SER A 336 34.95 -13.55 -7.24
N GLY A 337 34.60 -13.59 -8.52
CA GLY A 337 33.68 -14.56 -9.07
C GLY A 337 33.99 -16.00 -8.63
N ILE A 338 32.93 -16.74 -8.27
CA ILE A 338 32.84 -18.20 -8.14
C ILE A 338 32.88 -18.77 -6.72
N ALA A 339 33.61 -18.23 -5.73
CA ALA A 339 33.61 -18.79 -4.37
C ALA A 339 32.32 -18.50 -3.57
N THR A 340 31.31 -17.96 -4.17
CA THR A 340 30.44 -16.95 -3.59
C THR A 340 29.03 -17.37 -3.35
N TRP A 341 28.48 -18.31 -4.11
CA TRP A 341 27.09 -18.70 -3.94
C TRP A 341 26.84 -19.28 -2.53
N ASN A 342 27.73 -20.14 -2.06
CA ASN A 342 27.64 -20.69 -0.70
C ASN A 342 27.84 -19.61 0.37
N ARG A 343 28.69 -18.61 0.11
CA ARG A 343 28.90 -17.47 1.00
C ARG A 343 27.68 -16.54 1.00
N LEU A 344 27.09 -16.29 -0.16
CA LEU A 344 25.86 -15.54 -0.30
C LEU A 344 24.70 -16.21 0.47
N ILE A 345 24.45 -17.49 0.26
CA ILE A 345 23.44 -18.26 0.96
C ILE A 345 23.70 -18.26 2.48
N SER A 346 24.94 -18.40 2.92
CA SER A 346 25.29 -18.37 4.35
C SER A 346 25.09 -17.01 5.00
N LEU A 347 25.17 -15.91 4.23
CA LEU A 347 24.87 -14.54 4.70
C LEU A 347 23.36 -14.27 4.80
N ILE A 348 22.57 -14.88 3.91
CA ILE A 348 21.12 -14.71 3.90
C ILE A 348 20.44 -15.55 4.97
N THR A 349 20.91 -16.77 5.22
CA THR A 349 20.29 -17.72 6.16
C THR A 349 20.12 -17.16 7.58
N PRO A 350 21.10 -16.45 8.19
CA PRO A 350 20.93 -15.84 9.50
C PRO A 350 19.92 -14.67 9.51
N THR A 351 19.92 -13.88 8.44
CA THR A 351 18.96 -12.76 8.31
C THR A 351 17.53 -13.24 8.12
N MET A 352 17.34 -14.35 7.43
CA MET A 352 16.02 -15.02 7.31
C MET A 352 15.49 -15.51 8.67
N GLY A 353 16.37 -16.03 9.55
CA GLY A 353 16.02 -16.43 10.90
C GLY A 353 15.53 -15.25 11.77
N LEU A 354 16.16 -14.10 11.65
CA LEU A 354 15.77 -12.88 12.34
C LEU A 354 14.44 -12.29 11.81
N ILE A 355 14.21 -12.40 10.51
CA ILE A 355 12.94 -12.00 9.87
C ILE A 355 11.80 -12.89 10.35
N ARG A 356 12.03 -14.22 10.43
CA ARG A 356 11.05 -15.19 10.94
C ARG A 356 10.72 -14.93 12.42
N GLN A 357 11.73 -14.64 13.26
CA GLN A 357 11.53 -14.25 14.66
C GLN A 357 10.80 -12.92 14.81
N GLY A 358 11.04 -11.95 13.91
CA GLY A 358 10.33 -10.66 13.90
C GLY A 358 8.84 -10.79 13.53
N ILE A 359 8.51 -11.70 12.63
CA ILE A 359 7.12 -12.03 12.28
C ILE A 359 6.43 -12.74 13.44
N ASP A 360 7.10 -13.70 14.10
CA ASP A 360 6.57 -14.39 15.27
C ASP A 360 6.35 -13.41 16.44
N LEU A 361 7.24 -12.46 16.68
CA LEU A 361 7.07 -11.41 17.69
C LEU A 361 5.86 -10.50 17.38
N GLY A 362 5.66 -10.11 16.12
CA GLY A 362 4.48 -9.34 15.69
C GLY A 362 3.18 -10.12 15.91
N TYR A 363 3.19 -11.40 15.59
CA TYR A 363 2.06 -12.30 15.82
C TYR A 363 1.76 -12.49 17.32
N TYR A 364 2.79 -12.64 18.16
CA TYR A 364 2.63 -12.74 19.62
C TYR A 364 2.15 -11.43 20.25
N VAL A 365 2.62 -10.27 19.78
CA VAL A 365 2.16 -8.96 20.23
C VAL A 365 0.68 -8.77 19.88
N GLN A 366 0.26 -9.18 18.69
CA GLN A 366 -1.13 -9.11 18.26
C GLN A 366 -2.04 -10.10 19.02
N LEU A 367 -1.54 -11.29 19.36
CA LEU A 367 -2.23 -12.25 20.23
C LEU A 367 -2.38 -11.76 21.67
N MET A 368 -1.37 -11.09 22.24
CA MET A 368 -1.46 -10.51 23.58
C MET A 368 -2.44 -9.34 23.62
N HIS A 369 -2.51 -8.53 22.57
CA HIS A 369 -3.46 -7.41 22.47
C HIS A 369 -4.91 -7.91 22.34
N ASN A 370 -5.14 -9.00 21.62
CA ASN A 370 -6.47 -9.60 21.45
C ASN A 370 -6.94 -10.42 22.67
N ASN A 371 -6.03 -10.88 23.53
CA ASN A 371 -6.36 -11.69 24.72
C ASN A 371 -6.50 -10.88 26.02
N GLY A 372 -6.55 -9.56 25.95
CA GLY A 372 -7.07 -8.73 27.06
C GLY A 372 -6.18 -8.66 28.31
N TRP A 373 -4.87 -8.79 28.17
CA TRP A 373 -3.96 -8.42 29.25
C TRP A 373 -3.83 -6.89 29.27
N LYS A 374 -4.52 -6.30 30.26
CA LYS A 374 -4.40 -4.89 30.63
C LYS A 374 -3.10 -4.68 31.39
#